data_f5a35b525a0bd804c7a191b491b7c3d8
#
_entry.id   f5a35b525a0bd804c7a191b491b7c3d8
#
_cell.length_a   1.000
_cell.length_b   1.000
_cell.length_c   1.000
_cell.angle_alpha   90.00
_cell.angle_beta   90.00
_cell.angle_gamma   90.00
#
_symmetry.space_group_name_H-M   'P 1'
#
loop_
_entity.id
_entity.type
_entity.pdbx_description
1 polymer ?
#
loop_
_entity_poly.entity_id
_entity_poly.type
_entity_poly.pdbx_seq_one_letter_code
_entity_poly.pdbx_strand_id
1 'polypeptide(L)'
;MMRNIRIYMLLIASLLMGVACEETKPDVEQPQDKGGFKIEIFDLHSSHCKVKVTPEDLTSQYFCGVATETYLSTFGPLDDMTVTATNFIETVILENSDVAISDLMKKGVYEREVTGLQPEQKFIVFACHTDETGAIVSEIVTASEVTPPVEVSQNSFEIEIDQITATSAMLFITPTTDDEYVWLEFPEFVYKDMTMEELEAFLLKNYKPFFPLHSNTGEMVHSFDDALEPDTEYMIIVFGYDGGLTTPLTTKKFRTLAPGDPTDVTFTFEYGAMTARSTYVTFTPSDVSVSYLAMVADEEEFSRYGEVNAESVKKLIDQQIKKAMLTGDCEDRADFARIYGRRGEQTGSFALKPGLKHYACAVCLDAEGNFASEVAIDEFTAPSEEETDASVTASVLKYFDGSELAELDSYLYGDYFGWAAVRIKFTIGGSAVNALYTIYPTDMLEQENATDDEIRAMLLDDSLYDVYNFTAEPLTEVLLEWGYDYTLFAIPFDVGKNAGELFRLDIPALDKNGASPVSEY
;
A
#
# COMPACT_ATOMS: atom_id res chain seq x y z
N MET A 1 8.00 -6.41 -8.27
CA MET A 1 8.11 -5.25 -7.39
C MET A 1 8.18 -3.93 -8.16
N MET A 2 7.35 -3.72 -9.19
CA MET A 2 7.29 -2.48 -10.00
C MET A 2 5.88 -2.24 -10.58
N ARG A 3 4.81 -2.41 -9.78
CA ARG A 3 3.44 -2.22 -10.30
C ARG A 3 2.52 -1.35 -9.43
N ASN A 4 3.03 -0.71 -8.35
CA ASN A 4 2.20 0.08 -7.42
C ASN A 4 2.62 1.55 -7.26
N ILE A 5 3.33 2.15 -8.22
CA ILE A 5 3.79 3.56 -8.10
C ILE A 5 2.85 4.57 -8.80
N ARG A 6 1.78 4.14 -9.46
CA ARG A 6 0.89 5.06 -10.21
C ARG A 6 -0.34 5.57 -9.45
N ILE A 7 -0.59 5.16 -8.22
CA ILE A 7 -1.85 5.47 -7.48
C ILE A 7 -1.75 6.66 -6.52
N TYR A 8 -0.59 7.28 -6.31
CA TYR A 8 -0.42 8.31 -5.27
C TYR A 8 -0.48 9.77 -5.75
N MET A 9 -0.83 10.07 -6.99
CA MET A 9 -0.92 11.47 -7.47
C MET A 9 -2.30 12.15 -7.34
N LEU A 10 -3.32 11.49 -6.81
CA LEU A 10 -4.69 12.05 -6.79
C LEU A 10 -5.44 11.95 -5.46
N LEU A 11 -4.80 11.60 -4.35
CA LEU A 11 -5.48 11.41 -3.06
C LEU A 11 -4.93 12.30 -1.94
N ILE A 12 -4.95 13.64 -2.15
CA ILE A 12 -4.91 14.61 -1.04
C ILE A 12 -6.09 15.56 -1.19
N ALA A 13 -7.27 15.09 -0.83
CA ALA A 13 -8.43 15.94 -0.61
C ALA A 13 -9.37 15.25 0.37
N SER A 14 -9.05 15.27 1.68
CA SER A 14 -10.10 15.30 2.69
C SER A 14 -9.53 15.49 4.11
N LEU A 15 -10.18 16.38 4.80
CA LEU A 15 -10.21 16.70 6.23
C LEU A 15 -9.11 17.62 6.78
N LEU A 16 -9.54 18.88 7.00
CA LEU A 16 -9.61 19.46 8.35
C LEU A 16 -10.41 20.76 8.31
N MET A 17 -11.45 20.86 9.15
CA MET A 17 -12.16 22.12 9.44
C MET A 17 -11.40 22.87 10.53
N GLY A 18 -11.22 24.16 10.36
CA GLY A 18 -10.69 25.06 11.36
C GLY A 18 -11.09 26.51 11.09
N VAL A 19 -11.67 27.11 12.06
CA VAL A 19 -12.41 28.37 12.15
C VAL A 19 -11.59 29.63 11.85
N ALA A 20 -12.24 30.60 11.22
CA ALA A 20 -11.76 31.91 10.79
C ALA A 20 -11.42 32.90 11.92
N CYS A 21 -10.49 33.82 11.64
CA CYS A 21 -10.53 35.21 12.11
C CYS A 21 -9.98 36.15 11.04
N GLU A 22 -10.70 37.24 10.82
CA GLU A 22 -10.44 38.29 9.81
C GLU A 22 -9.31 39.22 10.20
N GLU A 23 -8.48 39.61 9.21
CA GLU A 23 -7.94 40.97 9.15
C GLU A 23 -7.72 41.41 7.69
N THR A 24 -8.20 42.62 7.36
CA THR A 24 -8.29 43.21 6.05
C THR A 24 -7.00 43.93 5.60
N LYS A 25 -6.64 43.80 4.32
CA LYS A 25 -5.80 44.73 3.53
C LYS A 25 -6.05 44.67 2.01
N PRO A 26 -5.55 45.60 1.19
CA PRO A 26 -6.43 46.41 0.36
C PRO A 26 -6.48 46.00 -1.13
N ASP A 27 -7.52 46.53 -1.79
CA ASP A 27 -7.96 46.29 -3.17
C ASP A 27 -6.87 46.31 -4.24
N VAL A 28 -6.78 45.22 -4.99
CA VAL A 28 -6.26 45.15 -6.35
C VAL A 28 -7.44 44.94 -7.28
N GLU A 29 -7.56 45.74 -8.34
CA GLU A 29 -8.67 45.69 -9.30
C GLU A 29 -8.82 44.27 -9.88
N GLN A 30 -10.04 43.69 -9.74
CA GLN A 30 -10.41 42.36 -10.23
C GLN A 30 -11.05 42.44 -11.64
N PRO A 31 -10.87 41.39 -12.49
CA PRO A 31 -11.58 41.26 -13.76
C PRO A 31 -13.08 41.02 -13.55
N GLN A 32 -13.88 41.56 -14.46
CA GLN A 32 -15.33 41.57 -14.43
C GLN A 32 -15.97 40.18 -14.50
N ASP A 33 -17.00 39.97 -13.70
CA ASP A 33 -17.92 38.81 -13.72
C ASP A 33 -18.47 38.53 -15.11
N LYS A 34 -18.18 37.35 -15.65
CA LYS A 34 -18.88 36.74 -16.78
C LYS A 34 -19.05 35.26 -16.47
N GLY A 35 -20.30 34.83 -16.32
CA GLY A 35 -20.63 33.39 -16.20
C GLY A 35 -21.06 32.88 -14.82
N GLY A 36 -21.38 33.76 -13.86
CA GLY A 36 -22.00 33.37 -12.58
C GLY A 36 -21.04 32.85 -11.51
N PHE A 37 -19.74 33.08 -11.64
CA PHE A 37 -18.74 32.73 -10.63
C PHE A 37 -17.77 33.87 -10.37
N LYS A 38 -17.41 34.07 -9.10
CA LYS A 38 -16.24 34.85 -8.68
C LYS A 38 -15.16 33.85 -8.23
N ILE A 39 -14.01 33.89 -8.87
CA ILE A 39 -12.82 33.09 -8.50
C ILE A 39 -11.77 34.03 -7.91
N GLU A 40 -11.33 33.74 -6.69
CA GLU A 40 -10.29 34.48 -5.98
C GLU A 40 -9.12 33.53 -5.72
N ILE A 41 -7.91 33.98 -6.06
CA ILE A 41 -6.64 33.29 -5.76
C ILE A 41 -5.89 34.19 -4.80
N PHE A 42 -5.51 33.71 -3.64
CA PHE A 42 -4.86 34.50 -2.59
C PHE A 42 -3.89 33.64 -1.79
N ASP A 43 -3.11 34.23 -0.89
CA ASP A 43 -2.00 33.60 -0.17
C ASP A 43 -1.11 32.80 -1.14
N LEU A 44 -0.68 33.46 -2.21
CA LEU A 44 0.08 32.86 -3.31
C LEU A 44 1.57 32.76 -2.94
N HIS A 45 2.02 31.52 -2.79
CA HIS A 45 3.41 31.12 -2.53
C HIS A 45 3.98 30.36 -3.73
N SER A 46 5.27 30.04 -3.68
CA SER A 46 5.94 29.31 -4.75
C SER A 46 5.45 27.89 -4.96
N SER A 47 4.88 27.26 -3.91
CA SER A 47 4.42 25.86 -3.92
C SER A 47 2.93 25.67 -3.65
N HIS A 48 2.24 26.71 -3.17
CA HIS A 48 0.84 26.61 -2.75
C HIS A 48 0.12 27.96 -2.86
N CYS A 49 -1.20 27.91 -2.85
CA CYS A 49 -2.07 29.07 -2.75
C CYS A 49 -3.43 28.69 -2.17
N LYS A 50 -4.25 29.68 -1.82
CA LYS A 50 -5.66 29.48 -1.51
C LYS A 50 -6.54 29.90 -2.68
N VAL A 51 -7.56 29.09 -2.96
CA VAL A 51 -8.54 29.34 -4.01
C VAL A 51 -9.92 29.40 -3.38
N LYS A 52 -10.69 30.43 -3.71
CA LYS A 52 -12.09 30.58 -3.32
C LYS A 52 -12.95 30.78 -4.54
N VAL A 53 -13.98 29.95 -4.67
CA VAL A 53 -14.97 30.03 -5.74
C VAL A 53 -16.34 30.34 -5.13
N THR A 54 -16.92 31.45 -5.57
CA THR A 54 -18.23 31.91 -5.12
C THR A 54 -19.18 31.93 -6.31
N PRO A 55 -20.14 30.99 -6.41
CA PRO A 55 -21.18 31.04 -7.44
C PRO A 55 -22.21 32.13 -7.14
N GLU A 56 -22.85 32.72 -8.16
CA GLU A 56 -23.98 33.64 -7.98
C GLU A 56 -25.19 32.93 -7.38
N ASP A 57 -25.45 31.69 -7.81
CA ASP A 57 -26.48 30.83 -7.22
C ASP A 57 -25.84 29.77 -6.30
N LEU A 58 -25.95 30.01 -5.00
CA LEU A 58 -25.40 29.13 -3.95
C LEU A 58 -26.06 27.75 -3.88
N THR A 59 -27.16 27.53 -4.59
CA THR A 59 -27.91 26.26 -4.57
C THR A 59 -27.58 25.36 -5.75
N SER A 60 -27.07 25.92 -6.84
CA SER A 60 -26.71 25.19 -8.04
C SER A 60 -25.42 24.40 -7.86
N GLN A 61 -25.40 23.24 -8.48
CA GLN A 61 -24.21 22.38 -8.55
C GLN A 61 -23.22 22.90 -9.57
N TYR A 62 -21.92 22.78 -9.27
CA TYR A 62 -20.86 23.18 -10.17
C TYR A 62 -19.59 22.35 -9.98
N PHE A 63 -18.75 22.32 -10.99
CA PHE A 63 -17.39 21.78 -10.92
C PHE A 63 -16.38 22.91 -10.75
N CYS A 64 -15.36 22.66 -9.94
CA CYS A 64 -14.20 23.53 -9.78
C CYS A 64 -12.92 22.73 -10.01
N GLY A 65 -12.20 23.04 -11.09
CA GLY A 65 -10.90 22.46 -11.42
C GLY A 65 -9.76 23.42 -11.15
N VAL A 66 -8.63 22.88 -10.68
CA VAL A 66 -7.36 23.59 -10.57
C VAL A 66 -6.28 22.71 -11.17
N ALA A 67 -5.56 23.23 -12.14
CA ALA A 67 -4.50 22.49 -12.81
C ALA A 67 -3.43 23.44 -13.36
N THR A 68 -2.21 22.94 -13.53
CA THR A 68 -1.17 23.69 -14.24
C THR A 68 -1.54 23.86 -15.70
N GLU A 69 -1.12 24.95 -16.32
CA GLU A 69 -1.36 25.21 -17.74
C GLU A 69 -0.89 24.04 -18.61
N THR A 70 0.28 23.49 -18.31
CA THR A 70 0.86 22.35 -19.04
C THR A 70 -0.01 21.09 -18.91
N TYR A 71 -0.48 20.76 -17.71
CA TYR A 71 -1.32 19.58 -17.50
C TYR A 71 -2.69 19.78 -18.16
N LEU A 72 -3.30 20.94 -17.98
CA LEU A 72 -4.62 21.24 -18.57
C LEU A 72 -4.59 21.20 -20.11
N SER A 73 -3.46 21.59 -20.72
CA SER A 73 -3.29 21.52 -22.19
C SER A 73 -3.29 20.09 -22.76
N THR A 74 -3.12 19.06 -21.93
CA THR A 74 -3.21 17.66 -22.37
C THR A 74 -4.65 17.23 -22.64
N PHE A 75 -5.64 17.95 -22.11
CA PHE A 75 -7.08 17.67 -22.29
C PHE A 75 -7.68 18.43 -23.48
N GLY A 76 -7.01 19.44 -24.01
CA GLY A 76 -7.48 20.19 -25.16
C GLY A 76 -6.79 21.56 -25.29
N PRO A 77 -7.18 22.35 -26.30
CA PRO A 77 -6.63 23.67 -26.53
C PRO A 77 -7.11 24.65 -25.46
N LEU A 78 -6.19 25.43 -24.87
CA LEU A 78 -6.51 26.39 -23.79
C LEU A 78 -7.30 27.62 -24.27
N ASP A 79 -7.35 27.88 -25.57
CA ASP A 79 -8.21 28.89 -26.19
C ASP A 79 -9.65 28.41 -26.43
N ASP A 80 -9.90 27.10 -26.26
CA ASP A 80 -11.24 26.53 -26.20
C ASP A 80 -11.42 25.76 -24.88
N MET A 81 -11.66 26.51 -23.81
CA MET A 81 -11.87 25.93 -22.48
C MET A 81 -13.09 25.01 -22.39
N THR A 82 -14.04 25.08 -23.33
CA THR A 82 -15.21 24.18 -23.32
C THR A 82 -14.76 22.75 -23.60
N VAL A 83 -13.96 22.52 -24.62
CA VAL A 83 -13.40 21.20 -24.94
C VAL A 83 -12.49 20.73 -23.83
N THR A 84 -11.57 21.57 -23.39
CA THR A 84 -10.57 21.22 -22.38
C THR A 84 -11.20 20.86 -21.04
N ALA A 85 -12.16 21.65 -20.54
CA ALA A 85 -12.82 21.37 -19.26
C ALA A 85 -13.75 20.14 -19.36
N THR A 86 -14.41 19.90 -20.50
CA THR A 86 -15.21 18.70 -20.70
C THR A 86 -14.34 17.44 -20.55
N ASN A 87 -13.26 17.35 -21.32
CA ASN A 87 -12.35 16.20 -21.26
C ASN A 87 -11.70 16.04 -19.86
N PHE A 88 -11.39 17.14 -19.20
CA PHE A 88 -10.85 17.11 -17.82
C PHE A 88 -11.89 16.55 -16.84
N ILE A 89 -13.14 17.03 -16.87
CA ILE A 89 -14.21 16.57 -15.98
C ILE A 89 -14.54 15.10 -16.24
N GLU A 90 -14.64 14.68 -17.51
CA GLU A 90 -14.85 13.28 -17.88
C GLU A 90 -13.75 12.38 -17.33
N THR A 91 -12.48 12.80 -17.43
CA THR A 91 -11.36 12.06 -16.85
C THR A 91 -11.46 11.98 -15.33
N VAL A 92 -11.78 13.08 -14.65
CA VAL A 92 -11.96 13.07 -13.18
C VAL A 92 -13.10 12.12 -12.77
N ILE A 93 -14.20 12.07 -13.52
CA ILE A 93 -15.31 11.15 -13.25
C ILE A 93 -14.88 9.70 -13.47
N LEU A 94 -14.16 9.42 -14.56
CA LEU A 94 -13.67 8.07 -14.86
C LEU A 94 -12.66 7.56 -13.81
N GLU A 95 -11.73 8.42 -13.39
CA GLU A 95 -10.72 8.08 -12.38
C GLU A 95 -11.31 7.88 -10.98
N ASN A 96 -12.52 8.40 -10.71
CA ASN A 96 -13.24 8.27 -9.45
C ASN A 96 -14.57 7.52 -9.64
N SER A 97 -14.57 6.46 -10.41
CA SER A 97 -15.76 5.68 -10.78
C SER A 97 -16.48 5.00 -9.59
N ASP A 98 -15.82 4.89 -8.44
CA ASP A 98 -16.35 4.40 -7.17
C ASP A 98 -17.06 5.49 -6.33
N VAL A 99 -16.98 6.77 -6.76
CA VAL A 99 -17.57 7.92 -6.08
C VAL A 99 -18.77 8.44 -6.88
N ALA A 100 -19.86 8.80 -6.19
CA ALA A 100 -21.00 9.38 -6.87
C ALA A 100 -20.62 10.74 -7.51
N ILE A 101 -21.07 10.99 -8.75
CA ILE A 101 -20.76 12.23 -9.48
C ILE A 101 -21.13 13.48 -8.65
N SER A 102 -22.24 13.42 -7.91
CA SER A 102 -22.68 14.50 -7.02
C SER A 102 -21.65 14.87 -5.94
N ASP A 103 -20.81 13.92 -5.52
CA ASP A 103 -19.82 14.12 -4.46
C ASP A 103 -18.52 14.75 -5.02
N LEU A 104 -18.27 14.60 -6.32
CA LEU A 104 -17.21 15.30 -7.04
C LEU A 104 -17.54 16.78 -7.27
N MET A 105 -18.82 17.12 -7.30
CA MET A 105 -19.31 18.48 -7.56
C MET A 105 -19.38 19.29 -6.26
N LYS A 106 -19.45 20.61 -6.41
CA LYS A 106 -19.51 21.57 -5.30
C LYS A 106 -20.84 22.31 -5.29
N LYS A 107 -21.24 22.81 -4.10
CA LYS A 107 -22.38 23.71 -3.90
C LYS A 107 -22.01 24.81 -2.92
N GLY A 108 -22.55 26.00 -3.12
CA GLY A 108 -22.25 27.15 -2.27
C GLY A 108 -20.82 27.66 -2.47
N VAL A 109 -20.31 28.41 -1.50
CA VAL A 109 -18.93 28.90 -1.52
C VAL A 109 -17.97 27.75 -1.27
N TYR A 110 -16.98 27.61 -2.12
CA TYR A 110 -15.92 26.61 -1.98
C TYR A 110 -14.57 27.27 -1.84
N GLU A 111 -13.87 26.97 -0.77
CA GLU A 111 -12.53 27.46 -0.49
C GLU A 111 -11.61 26.28 -0.15
N ARG A 112 -10.42 26.27 -0.73
CA ARG A 112 -9.41 25.25 -0.43
C ARG A 112 -8.01 25.78 -0.60
N GLU A 113 -7.07 25.16 0.08
CA GLU A 113 -5.66 25.24 -0.21
C GLU A 113 -5.28 24.32 -1.40
N VAL A 114 -4.49 24.86 -2.32
CA VAL A 114 -3.92 24.16 -3.47
C VAL A 114 -2.43 24.03 -3.21
N THR A 115 -1.95 22.81 -3.04
CA THR A 115 -0.55 22.49 -2.77
C THR A 115 0.12 21.78 -3.94
N GLY A 116 1.44 21.60 -3.89
CA GLY A 116 2.19 20.87 -4.93
C GLY A 116 2.45 21.65 -6.22
N LEU A 117 2.17 22.95 -6.24
CA LEU A 117 2.58 23.83 -7.32
C LEU A 117 4.11 23.90 -7.40
N GLN A 118 4.63 24.32 -8.56
CA GLN A 118 6.05 24.55 -8.74
C GLN A 118 6.31 26.06 -8.86
N PRO A 119 7.47 26.58 -8.45
CA PRO A 119 7.86 27.96 -8.65
C PRO A 119 7.79 28.37 -10.13
N GLU A 120 7.42 29.60 -10.39
CA GLU A 120 7.31 30.20 -11.74
C GLU A 120 6.40 29.40 -12.69
N GLN A 121 5.46 28.64 -12.13
CA GLN A 121 4.53 27.81 -12.87
C GLN A 121 3.16 28.47 -13.01
N LYS A 122 2.67 28.58 -14.23
CA LYS A 122 1.31 29.05 -14.47
C LYS A 122 0.31 27.94 -14.19
N PHE A 123 -0.72 28.27 -13.42
CA PHE A 123 -1.86 27.40 -13.15
C PHE A 123 -3.17 28.14 -13.45
N ILE A 124 -4.21 27.36 -13.71
CA ILE A 124 -5.53 27.83 -14.09
C ILE A 124 -6.54 27.23 -13.13
N VAL A 125 -7.38 28.09 -12.58
CA VAL A 125 -8.59 27.72 -11.85
C VAL A 125 -9.77 27.93 -12.79
N PHE A 126 -10.65 26.98 -12.89
CA PHE A 126 -11.87 27.14 -13.68
C PHE A 126 -13.09 26.62 -12.93
N ALA A 127 -14.27 27.21 -13.20
CA ALA A 127 -15.54 26.79 -12.64
C ALA A 127 -16.63 26.85 -13.70
N CYS A 128 -17.55 25.87 -13.65
CA CYS A 128 -18.71 25.79 -14.53
C CYS A 128 -19.85 25.04 -13.85
N HIS A 129 -21.10 25.41 -14.12
CA HIS A 129 -22.24 24.61 -13.70
C HIS A 129 -22.32 23.32 -14.51
N THR A 130 -22.69 22.23 -13.82
CA THR A 130 -22.84 20.90 -14.41
C THR A 130 -24.23 20.35 -14.11
N ASP A 131 -24.73 19.49 -14.97
CA ASP A 131 -25.91 18.68 -14.69
C ASP A 131 -25.56 17.46 -13.81
N GLU A 132 -26.53 16.60 -13.54
CA GLU A 132 -26.38 15.40 -12.70
C GLU A 132 -25.41 14.36 -13.28
N THR A 133 -25.13 14.44 -14.59
CA THR A 133 -24.18 13.55 -15.28
C THR A 133 -22.76 14.12 -15.31
N GLY A 134 -22.55 15.35 -14.81
CA GLY A 134 -21.27 16.05 -14.88
C GLY A 134 -21.08 16.84 -16.19
N ALA A 135 -22.06 16.85 -17.12
CA ALA A 135 -21.96 17.62 -18.35
C ALA A 135 -22.08 19.13 -18.08
N ILE A 136 -21.26 19.93 -18.76
CA ILE A 136 -21.21 21.39 -18.60
C ILE A 136 -22.49 22.03 -19.17
N VAL A 137 -23.16 22.86 -18.34
CA VAL A 137 -24.41 23.55 -18.70
C VAL A 137 -24.34 25.08 -18.65
N SER A 138 -23.14 25.64 -18.42
CA SER A 138 -22.90 27.09 -18.36
C SER A 138 -21.65 27.52 -19.13
N GLU A 139 -21.41 28.82 -19.23
CA GLU A 139 -20.08 29.33 -19.59
C GLU A 139 -19.05 28.92 -18.52
N ILE A 140 -17.78 28.78 -18.93
CA ILE A 140 -16.67 28.46 -18.03
C ILE A 140 -16.00 29.76 -17.63
N VAL A 141 -15.91 29.98 -16.32
CA VAL A 141 -15.15 31.09 -15.76
C VAL A 141 -13.77 30.60 -15.37
N THR A 142 -12.74 31.36 -15.75
CA THR A 142 -11.35 31.01 -15.45
C THR A 142 -10.64 32.15 -14.72
N ALA A 143 -9.74 31.80 -13.82
CA ALA A 143 -8.72 32.69 -13.27
C ALA A 143 -7.37 31.99 -13.37
N SER A 144 -6.30 32.72 -13.54
CA SER A 144 -4.95 32.16 -13.61
C SER A 144 -3.94 33.04 -12.95
N GLU A 145 -2.95 32.41 -12.31
CA GLU A 145 -1.80 33.08 -11.72
C GLU A 145 -0.52 32.34 -12.08
N VAL A 146 0.61 32.98 -11.85
CA VAL A 146 1.93 32.36 -11.92
C VAL A 146 2.50 32.37 -10.51
N THR A 147 2.89 31.19 -10.02
CA THR A 147 3.55 31.09 -8.71
C THR A 147 4.83 31.93 -8.71
N PRO A 148 5.13 32.63 -7.61
CA PRO A 148 6.37 33.37 -7.50
C PRO A 148 7.61 32.45 -7.55
N PRO A 149 8.80 33.00 -7.86
CA PRO A 149 10.05 32.26 -7.67
C PRO A 149 10.26 31.93 -6.19
N VAL A 150 11.11 30.93 -5.93
CA VAL A 150 11.50 30.58 -4.56
C VAL A 150 12.20 31.76 -3.90
N GLU A 151 11.73 32.16 -2.73
CA GLU A 151 12.40 33.18 -1.91
C GLU A 151 13.47 32.52 -1.03
N VAL A 152 14.69 33.08 -1.03
CA VAL A 152 15.77 32.58 -0.16
C VAL A 152 15.47 32.94 1.28
N SER A 153 15.38 31.95 2.14
CA SER A 153 15.22 32.12 3.57
C SER A 153 16.57 32.37 4.26
N GLN A 154 16.54 33.10 5.38
CA GLN A 154 17.67 33.26 6.29
C GLN A 154 17.69 32.19 7.38
N ASN A 155 16.82 31.21 7.29
CA ASN A 155 16.75 30.11 8.25
C ASN A 155 18.07 29.30 8.25
N SER A 156 18.47 28.85 9.41
CA SER A 156 19.58 27.93 9.62
C SER A 156 19.21 26.92 10.69
N PHE A 157 19.85 25.77 10.66
CA PHE A 157 19.43 24.62 11.45
C PHE A 157 20.57 24.14 12.35
N GLU A 158 20.30 24.02 13.65
CA GLU A 158 21.13 23.25 14.56
C GLU A 158 20.58 21.81 14.62
N ILE A 159 21.46 20.84 14.39
CA ILE A 159 21.10 19.41 14.38
C ILE A 159 21.87 18.74 15.53
N GLU A 160 21.14 18.20 16.50
CA GLU A 160 21.70 17.41 17.56
C GLU A 160 21.20 15.96 17.46
N ILE A 161 22.08 15.00 17.77
CA ILE A 161 21.76 13.58 17.78
C ILE A 161 22.28 13.01 19.08
N ASP A 162 21.39 12.44 19.87
CA ASP A 162 21.66 11.92 21.22
C ASP A 162 21.11 10.51 21.39
N GLN A 163 21.41 9.88 22.50
CA GLN A 163 20.93 8.54 22.88
C GLN A 163 21.18 7.49 21.80
N ILE A 164 22.32 7.57 21.11
CA ILE A 164 22.68 6.66 20.03
C ILE A 164 22.90 5.26 20.62
N THR A 165 22.15 4.29 20.10
CA THR A 165 22.33 2.86 20.35
C THR A 165 22.77 2.14 19.07
N ALA A 166 22.68 0.82 19.02
CA ALA A 166 22.92 0.06 17.79
C ALA A 166 21.78 0.23 16.75
N THR A 167 20.56 0.46 17.21
CA THR A 167 19.37 0.48 16.33
C THR A 167 18.49 1.72 16.46
N SER A 168 18.82 2.62 17.40
CA SER A 168 18.02 3.81 17.68
C SER A 168 18.88 5.05 17.92
N ALA A 169 18.29 6.22 17.78
CA ALA A 169 18.86 7.51 18.16
C ALA A 169 17.73 8.54 18.35
N MET A 170 18.01 9.62 19.06
CA MET A 170 17.13 10.78 19.17
C MET A 170 17.69 11.92 18.31
N LEU A 171 16.89 12.44 17.42
CA LEU A 171 17.20 13.60 16.56
C LEU A 171 16.48 14.84 17.08
N PHE A 172 17.22 15.95 17.19
CA PHE A 172 16.69 17.26 17.50
C PHE A 172 17.09 18.22 16.40
N ILE A 173 16.13 18.99 15.89
CA ILE A 173 16.37 20.05 14.90
C ILE A 173 15.81 21.34 15.46
N THR A 174 16.66 22.37 15.56
CA THR A 174 16.28 23.69 16.02
C THR A 174 16.53 24.69 14.88
N PRO A 175 15.47 25.16 14.20
CA PRO A 175 15.57 26.20 13.19
C PRO A 175 15.69 27.58 13.86
N THR A 176 16.24 28.57 13.14
CA THR A 176 16.35 29.96 13.60
C THR A 176 15.12 30.81 13.26
N THR A 177 14.27 30.36 12.35
CA THR A 177 12.98 30.97 11.98
C THR A 177 11.89 29.91 11.90
N ASP A 178 10.64 30.33 11.83
CA ASP A 178 9.49 29.43 11.69
C ASP A 178 9.20 29.06 10.21
N ASP A 179 10.13 29.36 9.30
CA ASP A 179 10.00 28.96 7.89
C ASP A 179 9.97 27.44 7.74
N GLU A 180 9.21 26.99 6.76
CA GLU A 180 9.05 25.58 6.47
C GLU A 180 10.35 24.91 6.05
N TYR A 181 10.62 23.70 6.56
CA TYR A 181 11.81 22.91 6.24
C TYR A 181 11.50 21.43 6.14
N VAL A 182 12.36 20.74 5.43
CA VAL A 182 12.32 19.27 5.27
C VAL A 182 13.57 18.67 5.89
N TRP A 183 13.43 17.51 6.52
CA TRP A 183 14.56 16.71 6.93
C TRP A 183 14.45 15.29 6.40
N LEU A 184 15.60 14.66 6.14
CA LEU A 184 15.72 13.29 5.63
C LEU A 184 16.92 12.63 6.29
N GLU A 185 16.89 11.29 6.40
CA GLU A 185 18.05 10.49 6.82
C GLU A 185 18.42 9.50 5.72
N PHE A 186 19.72 9.27 5.57
CA PHE A 186 20.27 8.29 4.64
C PHE A 186 21.46 7.56 5.24
N PRO A 187 21.55 6.23 5.07
CA PRO A 187 22.74 5.46 5.39
C PRO A 187 23.87 5.76 4.41
N GLU A 188 25.12 5.54 4.84
CA GLU A 188 26.34 5.88 4.10
C GLU A 188 26.35 5.40 2.65
N PHE A 189 25.88 4.19 2.39
CA PHE A 189 25.91 3.61 1.04
C PHE A 189 25.11 4.42 -0.01
N VAL A 190 24.17 5.27 0.43
CA VAL A 190 23.39 6.12 -0.47
C VAL A 190 24.18 7.35 -0.93
N TYR A 191 24.98 7.97 -0.05
CA TYR A 191 25.57 9.29 -0.31
C TYR A 191 27.11 9.30 -0.39
N LYS A 192 27.80 8.21 -0.01
CA LYS A 192 29.27 8.16 0.19
C LYS A 192 30.09 8.64 -1.01
N ASP A 193 29.58 8.46 -2.22
CA ASP A 193 30.25 8.81 -3.47
C ASP A 193 29.71 10.10 -4.10
N MET A 194 28.85 10.85 -3.39
CA MET A 194 28.21 12.07 -3.87
C MET A 194 28.89 13.32 -3.29
N THR A 195 29.10 14.34 -4.13
CA THR A 195 29.32 15.72 -3.70
C THR A 195 28.02 16.32 -3.17
N MET A 196 28.09 17.46 -2.49
CA MET A 196 26.88 18.16 -2.01
C MET A 196 25.94 18.58 -3.15
N GLU A 197 26.50 18.98 -4.31
CA GLU A 197 25.71 19.31 -5.50
C GLU A 197 25.01 18.09 -6.10
N GLU A 198 25.70 16.95 -6.15
CA GLU A 198 25.11 15.69 -6.62
C GLU A 198 24.04 15.18 -5.65
N LEU A 199 24.26 15.34 -4.34
CA LEU A 199 23.28 14.99 -3.31
C LEU A 199 22.02 15.84 -3.43
N GLU A 200 22.16 17.16 -3.61
CA GLU A 200 21.03 18.07 -3.86
C GLU A 200 20.25 17.65 -5.11
N ALA A 201 20.95 17.39 -6.22
CA ALA A 201 20.32 16.94 -7.45
C ALA A 201 19.61 15.57 -7.28
N PHE A 202 20.20 14.67 -6.51
CA PHE A 202 19.62 13.37 -6.17
C PHE A 202 18.33 13.51 -5.36
N LEU A 203 18.32 14.39 -4.34
CA LEU A 203 17.14 14.66 -3.52
C LEU A 203 16.00 15.25 -4.36
N LEU A 204 16.28 16.28 -5.13
CA LEU A 204 15.30 16.93 -5.99
C LEU A 204 14.72 16.00 -7.06
N LYS A 205 15.52 15.08 -7.57
CA LYS A 205 15.09 14.14 -8.60
C LYS A 205 14.22 13.01 -8.05
N ASN A 206 14.58 12.45 -6.89
CA ASN A 206 14.01 11.20 -6.40
C ASN A 206 13.03 11.38 -5.24
N TYR A 207 13.16 12.45 -4.45
CA TYR A 207 12.40 12.64 -3.20
C TYR A 207 11.51 13.89 -3.20
N LYS A 208 11.66 14.81 -4.16
CA LYS A 208 10.85 16.03 -4.24
C LYS A 208 9.34 15.83 -4.10
N PRO A 209 8.71 14.80 -4.69
CA PRO A 209 7.27 14.55 -4.52
C PRO A 209 6.83 14.24 -3.09
N PHE A 210 7.77 13.82 -2.24
CA PHE A 210 7.52 13.46 -0.84
C PHE A 210 7.81 14.59 0.14
N PHE A 211 8.50 15.65 -0.26
CA PHE A 211 8.87 16.77 0.63
C PHE A 211 7.68 17.39 1.36
N PRO A 212 6.51 17.63 0.72
CA PRO A 212 5.35 18.17 1.44
C PRO A 212 4.82 17.26 2.57
N LEU A 213 5.09 15.94 2.50
CA LEU A 213 4.71 14.99 3.54
C LEU A 213 5.70 14.98 4.72
N HIS A 214 6.91 15.51 4.54
CA HIS A 214 7.99 15.57 5.54
C HIS A 214 8.32 17.03 5.92
N SER A 215 7.39 17.94 5.64
CA SER A 215 7.54 19.34 5.98
C SER A 215 7.27 19.60 7.44
N ASN A 216 8.09 20.46 8.06
CA ASN A 216 8.05 20.82 9.45
C ASN A 216 8.24 22.34 9.61
N THR A 217 7.78 22.88 10.74
CA THR A 217 8.03 24.24 11.19
C THR A 217 8.43 24.24 12.66
N GLY A 218 9.29 25.18 13.08
CA GLY A 218 9.73 25.25 14.48
C GLY A 218 10.62 24.06 14.92
N GLU A 219 10.83 23.93 16.23
CA GLU A 219 11.65 22.86 16.79
C GLU A 219 11.01 21.47 16.56
N MET A 220 11.84 20.48 16.23
CA MET A 220 11.41 19.11 15.99
C MET A 220 12.25 18.11 16.76
N VAL A 221 11.59 17.09 17.30
CA VAL A 221 12.21 15.93 17.95
C VAL A 221 11.69 14.67 17.28
N HIS A 222 12.61 13.79 16.89
CA HIS A 222 12.26 12.51 16.27
C HIS A 222 13.03 11.37 16.95
N SER A 223 12.34 10.26 17.23
CA SER A 223 12.94 9.03 17.70
C SER A 223 13.03 8.02 16.56
N PHE A 224 14.23 7.49 16.34
CA PHE A 224 14.45 6.38 15.40
C PHE A 224 14.30 5.03 16.13
N ASP A 225 13.17 4.78 16.75
CA ASP A 225 12.90 3.58 17.54
C ASP A 225 13.18 2.30 16.75
N ASP A 226 14.30 1.63 17.03
CA ASP A 226 14.78 0.39 16.40
C ASP A 226 14.74 0.37 14.84
N ALA A 227 14.77 1.55 14.21
CA ALA A 227 14.69 1.70 12.77
C ALA A 227 16.06 1.75 12.07
N LEU A 228 17.13 1.92 12.83
CA LEU A 228 18.49 2.07 12.28
C LEU A 228 19.23 0.72 12.21
N GLU A 229 20.13 0.61 11.24
CA GLU A 229 21.04 -0.53 11.14
C GLU A 229 22.25 -0.35 12.10
N PRO A 230 22.69 -1.40 12.79
CA PRO A 230 23.88 -1.36 13.63
C PRO A 230 25.16 -1.05 12.85
N ASP A 231 26.15 -0.46 13.55
CA ASP A 231 27.48 -0.11 13.04
C ASP A 231 27.45 0.66 11.70
N THR A 232 26.42 1.45 11.47
CA THR A 232 26.15 2.14 10.22
C THR A 232 26.27 3.66 10.38
N GLU A 233 27.01 4.33 9.49
CA GLU A 233 27.03 5.78 9.42
C GLU A 233 25.77 6.29 8.70
N TYR A 234 25.09 7.23 9.33
CA TYR A 234 23.94 7.94 8.77
C TYR A 234 24.25 9.42 8.59
N MET A 235 23.57 10.04 7.63
CA MET A 235 23.57 11.47 7.45
C MET A 235 22.14 11.99 7.60
N ILE A 236 21.95 12.94 8.52
CA ILE A 236 20.74 13.78 8.55
C ILE A 236 20.96 14.96 7.64
N ILE A 237 20.00 15.25 6.79
CA ILE A 237 19.99 16.38 5.86
C ILE A 237 18.77 17.24 6.18
N VAL A 238 18.98 18.56 6.38
CA VAL A 238 17.94 19.52 6.68
C VAL A 238 18.08 20.70 5.72
N PHE A 239 16.98 21.15 5.16
CA PHE A 239 16.95 22.32 4.26
C PHE A 239 15.57 22.97 4.26
N GLY A 240 15.52 24.29 4.10
CA GLY A 240 14.27 25.01 3.89
C GLY A 240 13.70 24.69 2.50
N TYR A 241 12.39 24.54 2.41
CA TYR A 241 11.72 24.16 1.18
C TYR A 241 10.37 24.85 1.03
N ASP A 242 10.15 25.51 -0.11
CA ASP A 242 8.86 26.03 -0.57
C ASP A 242 8.78 25.92 -2.10
N GLY A 243 8.46 24.70 -2.59
CA GLY A 243 8.46 24.38 -4.02
C GLY A 243 9.84 24.25 -4.66
N GLY A 244 10.86 24.78 -4.02
CA GLY A 244 12.29 24.67 -4.28
C GLY A 244 13.06 24.88 -2.98
N LEU A 245 14.39 24.71 -3.00
CA LEU A 245 15.22 24.95 -1.82
C LEU A 245 15.25 26.44 -1.47
N THR A 246 14.84 26.77 -0.23
CA THR A 246 14.91 28.14 0.30
C THR A 246 16.22 28.39 1.07
N THR A 247 16.92 27.30 1.50
CA THR A 247 18.23 27.34 2.14
C THR A 247 19.18 26.32 1.53
N PRO A 248 20.51 26.45 1.68
CA PRO A 248 21.45 25.37 1.40
C PRO A 248 21.17 24.14 2.28
N LEU A 249 21.68 22.96 1.85
CA LEU A 249 21.61 21.74 2.66
C LEU A 249 22.48 21.90 3.92
N THR A 250 21.91 21.65 5.09
CA THR A 250 22.62 21.49 6.36
C THR A 250 22.68 19.98 6.67
N THR A 251 23.86 19.47 6.98
CA THR A 251 24.04 18.02 7.20
C THR A 251 24.71 17.72 8.53
N LYS A 252 24.34 16.60 9.13
CA LYS A 252 24.97 16.04 10.34
C LYS A 252 25.11 14.54 10.18
N LYS A 253 26.33 14.04 10.39
CA LYS A 253 26.60 12.61 10.39
C LYS A 253 26.65 12.06 11.81
N PHE A 254 26.23 10.82 11.97
CA PHE A 254 26.40 10.03 13.17
C PHE A 254 26.57 8.56 12.81
N ARG A 255 27.09 7.76 13.76
CA ARG A 255 27.24 6.32 13.58
C ARG A 255 26.54 5.60 14.71
N THR A 256 25.71 4.63 14.38
CA THR A 256 25.11 3.72 15.35
C THR A 256 26.18 2.84 16.00
N LEU A 257 25.92 2.37 17.21
CA LEU A 257 26.83 1.44 17.88
C LEU A 257 26.85 0.08 17.15
N ALA A 258 27.93 -0.68 17.37
CA ALA A 258 27.97 -2.06 16.92
C ALA A 258 26.84 -2.89 17.57
N PRO A 259 26.33 -3.95 16.91
CA PRO A 259 25.37 -4.85 17.54
C PRO A 259 25.97 -5.53 18.76
N GLY A 260 25.11 -6.01 19.67
CA GLY A 260 25.52 -6.81 20.82
C GLY A 260 26.12 -8.15 20.42
N ASP A 261 26.64 -8.89 21.39
CA ASP A 261 27.17 -10.24 21.17
C ASP A 261 25.98 -11.22 20.98
N PRO A 262 25.82 -11.85 19.81
CA PRO A 262 24.72 -12.77 19.58
C PRO A 262 24.78 -14.06 20.40
N THR A 263 25.93 -14.41 21.00
CA THR A 263 26.13 -15.69 21.71
C THR A 263 25.34 -15.79 23.01
N ASP A 264 25.10 -14.67 23.69
CA ASP A 264 24.41 -14.59 24.98
C ASP A 264 22.92 -14.21 24.86
N VAL A 265 22.39 -14.06 23.63
CA VAL A 265 21.01 -13.63 23.39
C VAL A 265 20.03 -14.75 23.75
N THR A 266 19.02 -14.38 24.53
CA THR A 266 17.86 -15.22 24.85
C THR A 266 16.59 -14.67 24.23
N PHE A 267 15.56 -15.51 24.10
CA PHE A 267 14.29 -15.11 23.51
C PHE A 267 13.13 -15.38 24.47
N THR A 268 12.12 -14.51 24.42
CA THR A 268 10.80 -14.78 24.98
C THR A 268 9.78 -14.88 23.85
N PHE A 269 8.73 -15.68 24.06
CA PHE A 269 7.67 -15.94 23.10
C PHE A 269 6.34 -15.56 23.75
N GLU A 270 5.53 -14.76 23.03
CA GLU A 270 4.17 -14.44 23.43
C GLU A 270 3.20 -14.87 22.33
N TYR A 271 2.10 -15.49 22.73
CA TYR A 271 1.10 -16.01 21.81
C TYR A 271 -0.14 -15.11 21.84
N GLY A 272 -0.54 -14.64 20.67
CA GLY A 272 -1.79 -13.92 20.48
C GLY A 272 -3.01 -14.86 20.42
N ALA A 273 -4.09 -14.38 19.84
CA ALA A 273 -5.27 -15.22 19.63
C ALA A 273 -4.92 -16.49 18.85
N MET A 274 -5.17 -17.64 19.45
CA MET A 274 -4.89 -18.95 18.87
C MET A 274 -6.18 -19.62 18.44
N THR A 275 -6.24 -20.02 17.19
CA THR A 275 -7.33 -20.81 16.59
C THR A 275 -6.83 -22.20 16.25
N ALA A 276 -7.71 -23.08 15.73
CA ALA A 276 -7.30 -24.38 15.27
C ALA A 276 -6.24 -24.35 14.16
N ARG A 277 -6.18 -23.25 13.37
CA ARG A 277 -5.36 -23.18 12.15
C ARG A 277 -4.44 -21.96 12.08
N SER A 278 -4.43 -21.09 13.06
CA SER A 278 -3.53 -19.93 13.07
C SER A 278 -3.28 -19.39 14.47
N THR A 279 -2.12 -18.76 14.64
CA THR A 279 -1.79 -17.97 15.83
C THR A 279 -0.88 -16.81 15.44
N TYR A 280 -0.82 -15.81 16.28
CA TYR A 280 0.26 -14.82 16.24
C TYR A 280 1.30 -15.19 17.28
N VAL A 281 2.57 -15.13 16.89
CA VAL A 281 3.69 -15.32 17.81
C VAL A 281 4.56 -14.08 17.79
N THR A 282 4.79 -13.51 18.97
CA THR A 282 5.75 -12.42 19.16
C THR A 282 7.04 -13.00 19.70
N PHE A 283 8.13 -12.71 19.01
CA PHE A 283 9.50 -13.09 19.35
C PHE A 283 10.22 -11.86 19.87
N THR A 284 10.69 -11.88 21.10
CA THR A 284 11.41 -10.76 21.70
C THR A 284 12.80 -11.21 22.11
N PRO A 285 13.88 -10.76 21.41
CA PRO A 285 15.25 -11.01 21.80
C PRO A 285 15.63 -10.18 23.02
N SER A 286 16.52 -10.67 23.86
CA SER A 286 17.07 -9.90 25.00
C SER A 286 17.98 -8.75 24.57
N ASP A 287 18.48 -8.75 23.33
CA ASP A 287 19.19 -7.65 22.68
C ASP A 287 18.58 -7.38 21.30
N VAL A 288 17.94 -6.22 21.16
CA VAL A 288 17.23 -5.81 19.94
C VAL A 288 18.14 -5.53 18.74
N SER A 289 19.44 -5.36 18.97
CA SER A 289 20.42 -5.03 17.93
C SER A 289 20.91 -6.23 17.11
N VAL A 290 20.72 -7.45 17.63
CA VAL A 290 21.21 -8.65 16.96
C VAL A 290 20.23 -9.16 15.90
N SER A 291 20.80 -9.76 14.85
CA SER A 291 20.01 -10.42 13.83
C SER A 291 19.66 -11.84 14.23
N TYR A 292 18.41 -12.26 14.02
CA TYR A 292 17.95 -13.60 14.31
C TYR A 292 16.95 -14.11 13.27
N LEU A 293 16.81 -15.43 13.21
CA LEU A 293 15.72 -16.10 12.51
C LEU A 293 14.68 -16.55 13.52
N ALA A 294 13.41 -16.38 13.15
CA ALA A 294 12.25 -16.86 13.89
C ALA A 294 11.36 -17.71 12.99
N MET A 295 10.85 -18.79 13.52
CA MET A 295 9.97 -19.71 12.81
C MET A 295 9.00 -20.42 13.76
N VAL A 296 7.89 -20.90 13.20
CA VAL A 296 7.03 -21.89 13.84
C VAL A 296 6.97 -23.10 12.91
N ALA A 297 7.15 -24.29 13.47
CA ALA A 297 7.06 -25.54 12.73
C ALA A 297 6.33 -26.60 13.58
N ASP A 298 5.64 -27.52 12.94
CA ASP A 298 4.92 -28.58 13.61
C ASP A 298 5.77 -29.86 13.82
N GLU A 299 5.26 -30.79 14.64
CA GLU A 299 5.95 -32.06 14.96
C GLU A 299 6.15 -32.96 13.73
N GLU A 300 5.32 -32.85 12.68
CA GLU A 300 5.47 -33.62 11.45
C GLU A 300 6.64 -33.09 10.61
N GLU A 301 6.85 -31.78 10.54
CA GLU A 301 7.99 -31.18 9.88
C GLU A 301 9.29 -31.63 10.53
N PHE A 302 9.32 -31.73 11.87
CA PHE A 302 10.48 -32.24 12.60
C PHE A 302 10.67 -33.75 12.50
N SER A 303 9.64 -34.52 12.16
CA SER A 303 9.70 -36.00 12.12
C SER A 303 10.85 -36.54 11.28
N ARG A 304 11.28 -35.80 10.25
CA ARG A 304 12.41 -36.12 9.37
C ARG A 304 13.78 -36.01 10.06
N TYR A 305 13.85 -35.27 11.18
CA TYR A 305 15.09 -34.95 11.90
C TYR A 305 15.16 -35.61 13.28
N GLY A 306 14.11 -36.32 13.67
CA GLY A 306 14.00 -37.00 14.96
C GLY A 306 13.33 -36.16 16.03
N GLU A 307 13.82 -36.22 17.27
CA GLU A 307 13.28 -35.41 18.36
C GLU A 307 13.55 -33.91 18.14
N VAL A 308 12.61 -33.05 18.58
CA VAL A 308 12.74 -31.61 18.50
C VAL A 308 13.78 -31.12 19.52
N ASN A 309 14.87 -30.57 19.03
CA ASN A 309 15.97 -30.03 19.80
C ASN A 309 16.76 -29.01 18.94
N ALA A 310 17.76 -28.37 19.53
CA ALA A 310 18.58 -27.35 18.84
C ALA A 310 19.18 -27.87 17.52
N GLU A 311 19.58 -29.13 17.45
CA GLU A 311 20.21 -29.72 16.25
C GLU A 311 19.17 -29.92 15.13
N SER A 312 17.95 -30.40 15.45
CA SER A 312 16.87 -30.58 14.47
C SER A 312 16.37 -29.24 13.94
N VAL A 313 16.27 -28.19 14.78
CA VAL A 313 15.93 -26.82 14.36
C VAL A 313 16.96 -26.28 13.38
N LYS A 314 18.26 -26.39 13.71
CA LYS A 314 19.35 -25.95 12.81
C LYS A 314 19.28 -26.68 11.46
N LYS A 315 18.98 -27.98 11.43
CA LYS A 315 18.83 -28.73 10.17
C LYS A 315 17.65 -28.26 9.35
N LEU A 316 16.53 -27.96 9.99
CA LEU A 316 15.34 -27.44 9.29
C LEU A 316 15.63 -26.07 8.67
N ILE A 317 16.28 -25.16 9.42
CA ILE A 317 16.71 -23.85 8.91
C ILE A 317 17.72 -24.01 7.76
N ASP A 318 18.72 -24.90 7.90
CA ASP A 318 19.70 -25.17 6.84
C ASP A 318 19.04 -25.68 5.55
N GLN A 319 17.95 -26.43 5.65
CA GLN A 319 17.17 -26.86 4.49
C GLN A 319 16.44 -25.68 3.84
N GLN A 320 15.87 -24.75 4.63
CA GLN A 320 15.24 -23.55 4.10
C GLN A 320 16.26 -22.65 3.38
N ILE A 321 17.45 -22.46 3.98
CA ILE A 321 18.55 -21.72 3.33
C ILE A 321 18.93 -22.35 2.00
N LYS A 322 19.12 -23.67 1.97
CA LYS A 322 19.46 -24.39 0.72
C LYS A 322 18.37 -24.28 -0.33
N LYS A 323 17.09 -24.33 0.09
CA LYS A 323 15.96 -24.13 -0.82
C LYS A 323 15.99 -22.72 -1.42
N ALA A 324 16.14 -21.68 -0.61
CA ALA A 324 16.22 -20.31 -1.07
C ALA A 324 17.38 -20.07 -2.04
N MET A 325 18.55 -20.65 -1.78
CA MET A 325 19.69 -20.61 -2.72
C MET A 325 19.40 -21.33 -4.02
N LEU A 326 18.70 -22.47 -4.00
CA LEU A 326 18.35 -23.23 -5.20
C LEU A 326 17.29 -22.54 -6.06
N THR A 327 16.35 -21.82 -5.44
CA THR A 327 15.31 -21.04 -6.13
C THR A 327 15.81 -19.67 -6.60
N GLY A 328 17.00 -19.25 -6.16
CA GLY A 328 17.59 -17.96 -6.50
C GLY A 328 17.07 -16.80 -5.65
N ASP A 329 16.40 -17.09 -4.52
CA ASP A 329 15.90 -16.07 -3.60
C ASP A 329 17.03 -15.44 -2.78
N CYS A 330 18.18 -16.11 -2.67
CA CYS A 330 19.42 -15.57 -2.09
C CYS A 330 20.66 -16.22 -2.77
N GLU A 331 21.81 -15.53 -2.69
CA GLU A 331 23.05 -15.99 -3.32
C GLU A 331 23.81 -16.97 -2.40
N ASP A 332 23.86 -16.67 -1.11
CA ASP A 332 24.57 -17.46 -0.11
C ASP A 332 23.90 -17.31 1.29
N ARG A 333 24.54 -17.86 2.33
CA ARG A 333 24.03 -17.80 3.71
C ARG A 333 24.05 -16.39 4.28
N ALA A 334 25.05 -15.59 3.96
CA ALA A 334 25.13 -14.19 4.41
C ALA A 334 24.00 -13.36 3.80
N ASP A 335 23.75 -13.57 2.51
CA ASP A 335 22.63 -12.94 1.82
C ASP A 335 21.27 -13.39 2.38
N PHE A 336 21.11 -14.68 2.70
CA PHE A 336 19.93 -15.19 3.39
C PHE A 336 19.72 -14.50 4.74
N ALA A 337 20.78 -14.39 5.57
CA ALA A 337 20.71 -13.71 6.86
C ALA A 337 20.34 -12.23 6.72
N ARG A 338 20.82 -11.57 5.68
CA ARG A 338 20.49 -10.18 5.37
C ARG A 338 19.03 -9.99 4.93
N ILE A 339 18.47 -10.92 4.13
CA ILE A 339 17.12 -10.84 3.57
C ILE A 339 16.06 -11.29 4.60
N TYR A 340 16.31 -12.38 5.30
CA TYR A 340 15.34 -13.04 6.17
C TYR A 340 15.59 -12.81 7.66
N GLY A 341 16.77 -12.32 8.04
CA GLY A 341 17.08 -11.95 9.42
C GLY A 341 16.16 -10.85 9.93
N ARG A 342 15.77 -10.98 11.19
CA ARG A 342 14.93 -10.00 11.91
C ARG A 342 15.74 -9.38 13.04
N ARG A 343 15.34 -8.18 13.48
CA ARG A 343 15.87 -7.50 14.67
C ARG A 343 14.71 -6.99 15.51
N GLY A 344 14.99 -6.71 16.78
CA GLY A 344 13.99 -6.22 17.71
C GLY A 344 12.85 -7.20 17.94
N GLU A 345 11.78 -6.73 18.54
CA GLU A 345 10.56 -7.50 18.72
C GLU A 345 9.83 -7.68 17.40
N GLN A 346 9.45 -8.91 17.07
CA GLN A 346 8.74 -9.23 15.83
C GLN A 346 7.52 -10.10 16.11
N THR A 347 6.38 -9.68 15.60
CA THR A 347 5.13 -10.46 15.61
C THR A 347 4.83 -10.97 14.22
N GLY A 348 4.65 -12.28 14.09
CA GLY A 348 4.25 -12.94 12.84
C GLY A 348 2.95 -13.72 13.00
N SER A 349 2.19 -13.86 11.90
CA SER A 349 1.06 -14.80 11.81
C SER A 349 1.57 -16.12 11.27
N PHE A 350 1.22 -17.22 11.94
CA PHE A 350 1.66 -18.55 11.58
C PHE A 350 0.46 -19.48 11.39
N ALA A 351 0.50 -20.26 10.32
CA ALA A 351 -0.44 -21.35 10.11
C ALA A 351 -0.19 -22.48 11.12
N LEU A 352 -1.27 -23.13 11.55
CA LEU A 352 -1.21 -24.26 12.48
C LEU A 352 -1.97 -25.47 11.89
N LYS A 353 -1.53 -26.66 12.26
CA LYS A 353 -2.29 -27.89 12.03
C LYS A 353 -3.08 -28.25 13.29
N PRO A 354 -4.42 -28.42 13.20
CA PRO A 354 -5.28 -28.67 14.34
C PRO A 354 -4.83 -29.87 15.18
N GLY A 355 -4.76 -29.66 16.49
CA GLY A 355 -4.45 -30.71 17.45
C GLY A 355 -2.99 -31.17 17.51
N LEU A 356 -2.11 -30.67 16.60
CA LEU A 356 -0.70 -31.03 16.61
C LEU A 356 0.11 -30.12 17.55
N LYS A 357 1.25 -30.64 17.97
CA LYS A 357 2.29 -29.86 18.65
C LYS A 357 3.05 -29.01 17.64
N HIS A 358 3.27 -27.76 18.03
CA HIS A 358 4.05 -26.80 17.29
C HIS A 358 5.17 -26.26 18.17
N TYR A 359 6.21 -25.76 17.53
CA TYR A 359 7.40 -25.25 18.18
C TYR A 359 7.73 -23.86 17.60
N ALA A 360 7.67 -22.85 18.46
CA ALA A 360 8.23 -21.55 18.14
C ALA A 360 9.73 -21.60 18.39
N CYS A 361 10.53 -21.27 17.39
CA CYS A 361 11.97 -21.38 17.43
C CYS A 361 12.63 -20.07 17.03
N ALA A 362 13.69 -19.67 17.75
CA ALA A 362 14.51 -18.52 17.39
C ALA A 362 15.99 -18.82 17.60
N VAL A 363 16.85 -18.25 16.73
CA VAL A 363 18.31 -18.40 16.82
C VAL A 363 18.98 -17.20 16.16
N CYS A 364 20.01 -16.63 16.81
CA CYS A 364 20.80 -15.56 16.21
C CYS A 364 21.72 -16.06 15.11
N LEU A 365 21.94 -15.19 14.13
CA LEU A 365 22.89 -15.40 13.04
C LEU A 365 24.03 -14.37 13.14
N ASP A 366 25.25 -14.79 12.77
CA ASP A 366 26.34 -13.88 12.50
C ASP A 366 26.25 -13.23 11.11
N ALA A 367 27.17 -12.35 10.78
CA ALA A 367 27.21 -11.65 9.48
C ALA A 367 27.40 -12.60 8.28
N GLU A 368 28.01 -13.76 8.49
CA GLU A 368 28.22 -14.82 7.51
C GLU A 368 27.01 -15.77 7.39
N GLY A 369 25.96 -15.57 8.21
CA GLY A 369 24.76 -16.38 8.24
C GLY A 369 24.90 -17.70 8.99
N ASN A 370 25.93 -17.85 9.85
CA ASN A 370 26.07 -19.02 10.71
C ASN A 370 25.26 -18.84 12.00
N PHE A 371 24.88 -19.95 12.64
CA PHE A 371 24.20 -19.94 13.92
C PHE A 371 25.14 -19.44 15.03
N ALA A 372 24.77 -18.35 15.68
CA ALA A 372 25.62 -17.64 16.63
C ALA A 372 25.15 -17.76 18.10
N SER A 373 23.88 -18.08 18.36
CA SER A 373 23.36 -18.31 19.71
C SER A 373 22.95 -19.75 19.96
N GLU A 374 22.57 -20.05 21.19
CA GLU A 374 21.73 -21.20 21.50
C GLU A 374 20.39 -21.04 20.80
N VAL A 375 19.77 -22.17 20.41
CA VAL A 375 18.43 -22.17 19.81
C VAL A 375 17.41 -22.10 20.93
N ALA A 376 16.59 -21.07 20.93
CA ALA A 376 15.41 -21.01 21.79
C ALA A 376 14.26 -21.81 21.15
N ILE A 377 13.60 -22.62 21.94
CA ILE A 377 12.47 -23.47 21.51
C ILE A 377 11.38 -23.38 22.57
N ASP A 378 10.16 -23.09 22.16
CA ASP A 378 8.97 -23.14 23.01
C ASP A 378 7.90 -24.01 22.37
N GLU A 379 7.36 -25.00 23.12
CA GLU A 379 6.38 -25.95 22.65
C GLU A 379 4.98 -25.47 22.99
N PHE A 380 4.08 -25.50 22.01
CA PHE A 380 2.65 -25.30 22.23
C PHE A 380 1.82 -26.28 21.39
N THR A 381 0.53 -26.43 21.71
CA THR A 381 -0.37 -27.31 20.97
C THR A 381 -1.48 -26.48 20.37
N ALA A 382 -1.70 -26.61 19.06
CA ALA A 382 -2.84 -25.98 18.40
C ALA A 382 -4.15 -26.59 18.94
N PRO A 383 -5.21 -25.78 19.13
CA PRO A 383 -6.53 -26.32 19.43
C PRO A 383 -6.94 -27.38 18.40
N SER A 384 -7.63 -28.42 18.86
CA SER A 384 -8.26 -29.37 17.94
C SER A 384 -9.36 -28.65 17.14
N GLU A 385 -9.60 -29.12 15.92
CA GLU A 385 -10.73 -28.62 15.14
C GLU A 385 -12.04 -29.04 15.83
N GLU A 386 -12.97 -28.12 15.97
CA GLU A 386 -14.30 -28.36 16.54
C GLU A 386 -15.31 -28.51 15.40
N GLU A 387 -16.39 -29.23 15.66
CA GLU A 387 -17.52 -29.30 14.73
C GLU A 387 -18.14 -27.90 14.57
N THR A 388 -18.38 -27.51 13.32
CA THR A 388 -18.95 -26.21 12.98
C THR A 388 -20.14 -26.37 12.03
N ASP A 389 -21.12 -25.46 12.14
CA ASP A 389 -22.21 -25.33 11.18
C ASP A 389 -21.89 -24.34 10.04
N ALA A 390 -20.63 -23.91 9.96
CA ALA A 390 -20.16 -23.05 8.88
C ALA A 390 -20.45 -23.70 7.52
N SER A 391 -21.06 -22.96 6.64
CA SER A 391 -21.44 -23.43 5.31
C SER A 391 -21.13 -22.40 4.24
N VAL A 392 -20.93 -22.88 3.02
CA VAL A 392 -20.76 -22.05 1.83
C VAL A 392 -21.52 -22.68 0.67
N THR A 393 -22.09 -21.86 -0.17
CA THR A 393 -22.65 -22.25 -1.48
C THR A 393 -22.16 -21.31 -2.56
N ALA A 394 -22.12 -21.78 -3.79
CA ALA A 394 -21.77 -20.96 -4.94
C ALA A 394 -22.73 -21.21 -6.09
N SER A 395 -22.91 -20.22 -6.94
CA SER A 395 -23.69 -20.35 -8.18
C SER A 395 -23.12 -19.46 -9.28
N VAL A 396 -23.09 -19.96 -10.51
CA VAL A 396 -22.79 -19.16 -11.68
C VAL A 396 -24.00 -18.28 -11.97
N LEU A 397 -23.81 -16.96 -11.96
CA LEU A 397 -24.87 -15.99 -12.26
C LEU A 397 -24.99 -15.73 -13.76
N LYS A 398 -23.86 -15.38 -14.36
CA LYS A 398 -23.72 -15.02 -15.77
C LYS A 398 -22.30 -15.31 -16.22
N TYR A 399 -22.10 -15.37 -17.51
CA TYR A 399 -20.76 -15.33 -18.11
C TYR A 399 -20.79 -14.52 -19.40
N PHE A 400 -19.63 -13.97 -19.77
CA PHE A 400 -19.45 -13.04 -20.88
C PHE A 400 -18.31 -13.52 -21.79
N ASP A 401 -18.37 -13.15 -23.07
CA ASP A 401 -17.22 -13.36 -23.95
C ASP A 401 -16.14 -12.33 -23.65
N GLY A 402 -15.03 -12.78 -23.08
CA GLY A 402 -13.90 -11.93 -22.76
C GLY A 402 -13.28 -11.25 -23.99
N SER A 403 -13.45 -11.82 -25.19
CA SER A 403 -13.03 -11.15 -26.41
C SER A 403 -13.88 -9.91 -26.72
N GLU A 404 -15.19 -9.98 -26.49
CA GLU A 404 -16.08 -8.82 -26.64
C GLU A 404 -15.81 -7.76 -25.56
N LEU A 405 -15.47 -8.17 -24.34
CA LEU A 405 -15.04 -7.25 -23.27
C LEU A 405 -13.72 -6.57 -23.62
N ALA A 406 -12.74 -7.31 -24.14
CA ALA A 406 -11.46 -6.76 -24.59
C ALA A 406 -11.61 -5.79 -25.78
N GLU A 407 -12.63 -5.98 -26.64
CA GLU A 407 -12.98 -5.03 -27.70
C GLU A 407 -13.65 -3.76 -27.15
N LEU A 408 -14.41 -3.88 -26.05
CA LEU A 408 -15.04 -2.74 -25.38
C LEU A 408 -14.00 -1.84 -24.70
N ASP A 409 -13.08 -2.43 -23.94
CA ASP A 409 -11.95 -1.74 -23.32
C ASP A 409 -10.74 -2.68 -23.21
N SER A 410 -9.79 -2.52 -24.13
CA SER A 410 -8.58 -3.36 -24.17
C SER A 410 -7.59 -3.07 -23.02
N TYR A 411 -7.71 -1.93 -22.37
CA TYR A 411 -6.86 -1.58 -21.23
C TYR A 411 -7.30 -2.30 -19.95
N LEU A 412 -8.62 -2.37 -19.73
CA LEU A 412 -9.19 -3.04 -18.55
C LEU A 412 -9.31 -4.56 -18.74
N TYR A 413 -9.70 -5.01 -19.95
CA TYR A 413 -10.06 -6.40 -20.22
C TYR A 413 -9.19 -7.09 -21.26
N GLY A 414 -8.02 -6.54 -21.59
CA GLY A 414 -7.12 -7.15 -22.59
C GLY A 414 -6.73 -8.59 -22.26
N ASP A 415 -6.53 -8.89 -20.98
CA ASP A 415 -6.18 -10.24 -20.49
C ASP A 415 -7.36 -11.24 -20.56
N TYR A 416 -8.59 -10.77 -20.80
CA TYR A 416 -9.78 -11.62 -20.91
C TYR A 416 -9.95 -12.20 -22.33
N PHE A 417 -9.18 -11.69 -23.30
CA PHE A 417 -9.30 -12.11 -24.69
C PHE A 417 -9.13 -13.63 -24.87
N GLY A 418 -10.16 -14.25 -25.43
CA GLY A 418 -10.18 -15.70 -25.66
C GLY A 418 -10.79 -16.53 -24.53
N TRP A 419 -11.10 -15.93 -23.37
CA TRP A 419 -11.66 -16.61 -22.19
C TRP A 419 -13.16 -16.31 -22.01
N ALA A 420 -13.84 -17.14 -21.22
CA ALA A 420 -15.14 -16.83 -20.65
C ALA A 420 -14.95 -16.11 -19.32
N ALA A 421 -15.43 -14.88 -19.18
CA ALA A 421 -15.48 -14.16 -17.91
C ALA A 421 -16.74 -14.60 -17.14
N VAL A 422 -16.56 -15.42 -16.09
CA VAL A 422 -17.65 -16.09 -15.37
C VAL A 422 -17.87 -15.44 -14.02
N ARG A 423 -19.06 -14.90 -13.79
CA ARG A 423 -19.46 -14.32 -12.51
C ARG A 423 -20.08 -15.36 -11.60
N ILE A 424 -19.43 -15.59 -10.47
CA ILE A 424 -19.83 -16.56 -9.46
C ILE A 424 -20.24 -15.79 -8.20
N LYS A 425 -21.43 -16.06 -7.71
CA LYS A 425 -21.91 -15.56 -6.43
C LYS A 425 -21.67 -16.63 -5.38
N PHE A 426 -20.93 -16.28 -4.32
CA PHE A 426 -20.83 -17.08 -3.13
C PHE A 426 -21.82 -16.60 -2.07
N THR A 427 -22.28 -17.52 -1.24
CA THR A 427 -23.10 -17.22 -0.07
C THR A 427 -22.59 -18.06 1.09
N ILE A 428 -22.17 -17.39 2.16
CA ILE A 428 -21.76 -18.03 3.40
C ILE A 428 -22.95 -18.13 4.37
N GLY A 429 -23.00 -19.18 5.19
CA GLY A 429 -24.10 -19.44 6.12
C GLY A 429 -23.63 -20.09 7.42
N GLY A 430 -24.55 -20.28 8.35
CA GLY A 430 -24.23 -20.77 9.69
C GLY A 430 -23.27 -19.82 10.41
N SER A 431 -22.25 -20.35 11.05
CA SER A 431 -21.20 -19.62 11.75
C SER A 431 -20.04 -19.17 10.84
N ALA A 432 -20.13 -19.35 9.51
CA ALA A 432 -19.06 -19.02 8.58
C ALA A 432 -18.75 -17.51 8.59
N VAL A 433 -17.45 -17.17 8.67
CA VAL A 433 -16.94 -15.80 8.59
C VAL A 433 -16.09 -15.57 7.34
N ASN A 434 -15.55 -16.64 6.76
CA ASN A 434 -14.86 -16.63 5.47
C ASN A 434 -14.92 -18.00 4.81
N ALA A 435 -14.46 -18.09 3.57
CA ALA A 435 -14.26 -19.36 2.87
C ALA A 435 -13.02 -19.29 1.96
N LEU A 436 -12.41 -20.44 1.74
CA LEU A 436 -11.44 -20.66 0.67
C LEU A 436 -12.14 -21.33 -0.51
N TYR A 437 -11.72 -21.03 -1.74
CA TYR A 437 -12.20 -21.74 -2.92
C TYR A 437 -11.09 -21.95 -3.94
N THR A 438 -11.30 -22.92 -4.81
CA THR A 438 -10.48 -23.21 -5.98
C THR A 438 -11.34 -23.74 -7.11
N ILE A 439 -10.85 -23.67 -8.35
CA ILE A 439 -11.54 -24.19 -9.54
C ILE A 439 -10.54 -24.96 -10.38
N TYR A 440 -10.90 -26.19 -10.76
CA TYR A 440 -10.09 -27.04 -11.62
C TYR A 440 -10.87 -27.53 -12.84
N PRO A 441 -10.19 -27.75 -13.99
CA PRO A 441 -10.77 -28.53 -15.07
C PRO A 441 -11.19 -29.92 -14.58
N THR A 442 -12.42 -30.33 -14.88
CA THR A 442 -12.98 -31.59 -14.35
C THR A 442 -12.21 -32.81 -14.85
N ASP A 443 -11.75 -32.78 -16.12
CA ASP A 443 -10.95 -33.84 -16.71
C ASP A 443 -9.59 -34.05 -16.03
N MET A 444 -8.99 -32.98 -15.51
CA MET A 444 -7.77 -33.06 -14.71
C MET A 444 -8.01 -33.83 -13.41
N LEU A 445 -9.10 -33.54 -12.71
CA LEU A 445 -9.48 -34.25 -11.47
C LEU A 445 -9.75 -35.74 -11.72
N GLU A 446 -10.39 -36.07 -12.85
CA GLU A 446 -10.66 -37.45 -13.26
C GLU A 446 -9.38 -38.22 -13.62
N GLN A 447 -8.43 -37.56 -14.32
CA GLN A 447 -7.14 -38.16 -14.67
C GLN A 447 -6.29 -38.48 -13.42
N GLU A 448 -6.35 -37.64 -12.42
CA GLU A 448 -5.61 -37.80 -11.17
C GLU A 448 -6.36 -38.69 -10.18
N ASN A 449 -7.62 -39.07 -10.44
CA ASN A 449 -8.54 -39.75 -9.52
C ASN A 449 -8.64 -39.05 -8.16
N ALA A 450 -8.62 -37.72 -8.16
CA ALA A 450 -8.64 -36.90 -6.95
C ALA A 450 -9.94 -37.10 -6.16
N THR A 451 -9.81 -37.46 -4.90
CA THR A 451 -10.93 -37.61 -3.97
C THR A 451 -11.28 -36.28 -3.28
N ASP A 452 -12.52 -36.16 -2.80
CA ASP A 452 -12.94 -34.97 -2.06
C ASP A 452 -12.10 -34.76 -0.78
N ASP A 453 -11.62 -35.83 -0.14
CA ASP A 453 -10.74 -35.78 1.03
C ASP A 453 -9.35 -35.21 0.66
N GLU A 454 -8.81 -35.60 -0.49
CA GLU A 454 -7.54 -35.07 -1.01
C GLU A 454 -7.69 -33.60 -1.41
N ILE A 455 -8.78 -33.22 -2.07
CA ILE A 455 -9.11 -31.83 -2.41
C ILE A 455 -9.28 -30.99 -1.13
N ARG A 456 -10.01 -31.53 -0.13
CA ARG A 456 -10.14 -30.88 1.17
C ARG A 456 -8.79 -30.66 1.84
N ALA A 457 -7.95 -31.67 1.88
CA ALA A 457 -6.60 -31.57 2.47
C ALA A 457 -5.75 -30.53 1.74
N MET A 458 -5.84 -30.51 0.41
CA MET A 458 -5.14 -29.53 -0.44
C MET A 458 -5.61 -28.10 -0.18
N LEU A 459 -6.93 -27.85 -0.12
CA LEU A 459 -7.49 -26.52 0.21
C LEU A 459 -7.12 -26.05 1.62
N LEU A 460 -6.83 -26.95 2.53
CA LEU A 460 -6.41 -26.65 3.90
C LEU A 460 -4.89 -26.48 4.04
N ASP A 461 -4.14 -26.70 2.97
CA ASP A 461 -2.68 -26.48 2.92
C ASP A 461 -2.38 -25.06 2.45
N ASP A 462 -1.91 -24.21 3.36
CA ASP A 462 -1.57 -22.79 3.10
C ASP A 462 -0.44 -22.60 2.06
N SER A 463 0.19 -23.68 1.58
CA SER A 463 1.27 -23.61 0.58
C SER A 463 0.77 -23.48 -0.86
N LEU A 464 -0.53 -23.54 -1.13
CA LEU A 464 -1.09 -23.52 -2.47
C LEU A 464 -1.41 -22.10 -2.96
N TYR A 465 -0.88 -21.76 -4.13
CA TYR A 465 -1.02 -20.43 -4.76
C TYR A 465 -2.39 -20.19 -5.43
N ASP A 466 -3.18 -21.26 -5.67
CA ASP A 466 -4.43 -21.19 -6.42
C ASP A 466 -5.69 -21.23 -5.52
N VAL A 467 -5.51 -20.92 -4.23
CA VAL A 467 -6.61 -20.86 -3.27
C VAL A 467 -6.96 -19.41 -2.96
N TYR A 468 -8.22 -19.05 -3.17
CA TYR A 468 -8.74 -17.71 -2.95
C TYR A 468 -9.53 -17.62 -1.65
N ASN A 469 -9.34 -16.53 -0.91
CA ASN A 469 -10.01 -16.28 0.37
C ASN A 469 -11.00 -15.11 0.23
N PHE A 470 -12.19 -15.24 0.81
CA PHE A 470 -13.17 -14.16 0.88
C PHE A 470 -13.89 -14.12 2.24
N THR A 471 -14.30 -12.92 2.68
CA THR A 471 -14.88 -12.67 4.02
C THR A 471 -16.31 -12.15 4.00
N ALA A 472 -16.97 -12.13 2.85
CA ALA A 472 -18.35 -11.68 2.69
C ALA A 472 -19.00 -12.48 1.58
N GLU A 473 -20.21 -12.12 1.16
CA GLU A 473 -20.85 -12.70 -0.03
C GLU A 473 -20.31 -12.02 -1.31
N PRO A 474 -19.15 -12.39 -1.85
CA PRO A 474 -18.55 -11.72 -2.99
C PRO A 474 -19.25 -12.14 -4.29
N LEU A 475 -19.32 -11.19 -5.17
CA LEU A 475 -19.42 -11.47 -6.59
C LEU A 475 -17.99 -11.60 -7.12
N THR A 476 -17.59 -12.81 -7.44
CA THR A 476 -16.23 -13.10 -7.93
C THR A 476 -16.29 -13.36 -9.43
N GLU A 477 -15.32 -12.87 -10.16
CA GLU A 477 -15.14 -13.13 -11.58
C GLU A 477 -13.91 -14.00 -11.79
N VAL A 478 -14.07 -15.07 -12.57
CA VAL A 478 -13.01 -16.00 -12.93
C VAL A 478 -12.98 -16.18 -14.45
N LEU A 479 -11.78 -16.39 -14.99
CA LEU A 479 -11.60 -16.66 -16.43
C LEU A 479 -11.50 -18.17 -16.63
N LEU A 480 -12.43 -18.72 -17.43
CA LEU A 480 -12.48 -20.13 -17.77
C LEU A 480 -12.32 -20.33 -19.28
N GLU A 481 -11.69 -21.42 -19.69
CA GLU A 481 -11.58 -21.78 -21.10
C GLU A 481 -12.92 -22.25 -21.65
N TRP A 482 -13.22 -21.88 -22.91
CA TRP A 482 -14.42 -22.30 -23.59
C TRP A 482 -14.40 -23.80 -23.90
N GLY A 483 -15.53 -24.44 -23.68
CA GLY A 483 -15.72 -25.84 -24.08
C GLY A 483 -15.16 -26.87 -23.11
N TYR A 484 -14.70 -26.47 -21.92
CA TYR A 484 -14.26 -27.35 -20.86
C TYR A 484 -15.22 -27.32 -19.68
N ASP A 485 -15.41 -28.49 -19.06
CA ASP A 485 -16.11 -28.61 -17.78
C ASP A 485 -15.14 -28.24 -16.65
N TYR A 486 -15.65 -27.53 -15.63
CA TYR A 486 -14.88 -27.16 -14.44
C TYR A 486 -15.61 -27.62 -13.19
N THR A 487 -14.85 -27.85 -12.13
CA THR A 487 -15.39 -28.11 -10.80
C THR A 487 -14.83 -27.07 -9.83
N LEU A 488 -15.73 -26.34 -9.18
CA LEU A 488 -15.41 -25.40 -8.10
C LEU A 488 -15.57 -26.13 -6.77
N PHE A 489 -14.57 -25.99 -5.91
CA PHE A 489 -14.60 -26.44 -4.52
C PHE A 489 -14.50 -25.23 -3.59
N ALA A 490 -15.19 -25.29 -2.45
CA ALA A 490 -15.08 -24.27 -1.42
C ALA A 490 -15.18 -24.87 -0.02
N ILE A 491 -14.41 -24.32 0.93
CA ILE A 491 -14.45 -24.70 2.34
C ILE A 491 -14.72 -23.45 3.17
N PRO A 492 -15.81 -23.42 3.96
CA PRO A 492 -16.12 -22.32 4.88
C PRO A 492 -15.38 -22.48 6.19
N PHE A 493 -15.11 -21.37 6.88
CA PHE A 493 -14.51 -21.35 8.22
C PHE A 493 -15.34 -20.46 9.16
N ASP A 494 -15.46 -20.90 10.40
CA ASP A 494 -15.96 -20.08 11.49
C ASP A 494 -14.87 -19.15 12.07
N VAL A 495 -15.20 -18.39 13.11
CA VAL A 495 -14.27 -17.48 13.80
C VAL A 495 -13.11 -18.23 14.48
N GLY A 496 -13.32 -19.47 14.88
CA GLY A 496 -12.28 -20.36 15.45
C GLY A 496 -11.38 -21.01 14.41
N LYS A 497 -11.58 -20.71 13.12
CA LYS A 497 -10.90 -21.36 11.99
C LYS A 497 -11.21 -22.86 11.87
N ASN A 498 -12.35 -23.30 12.42
CA ASN A 498 -12.85 -24.66 12.19
C ASN A 498 -13.43 -24.72 10.78
N ALA A 499 -13.03 -25.74 10.03
CA ALA A 499 -13.46 -25.90 8.64
C ALA A 499 -14.79 -26.65 8.55
N GLY A 500 -15.77 -26.08 7.86
CA GLY A 500 -17.03 -26.74 7.54
C GLY A 500 -16.87 -27.82 6.46
N GLU A 501 -18.00 -28.31 5.96
CA GLU A 501 -18.00 -29.32 4.90
C GLU A 501 -17.51 -28.74 3.57
N LEU A 502 -16.85 -29.59 2.77
CA LEU A 502 -16.44 -29.25 1.41
C LEU A 502 -17.68 -29.07 0.53
N PHE A 503 -17.82 -27.88 -0.04
CA PHE A 503 -18.83 -27.59 -1.06
C PHE A 503 -18.26 -27.84 -2.45
N ARG A 504 -19.08 -28.41 -3.35
CA ARG A 504 -18.73 -28.67 -4.74
C ARG A 504 -19.78 -28.11 -5.67
N LEU A 505 -19.34 -27.44 -6.75
CA LEU A 505 -20.17 -26.96 -7.86
C LEU A 505 -19.55 -27.40 -9.19
N ASP A 506 -20.27 -28.24 -9.94
CA ASP A 506 -19.87 -28.58 -11.30
C ASP A 506 -20.37 -27.48 -12.26
N ILE A 507 -19.45 -26.93 -13.04
CA ILE A 507 -19.68 -25.89 -14.05
C ILE A 507 -19.52 -26.56 -15.42
N PRO A 508 -20.63 -26.82 -16.14
CA PRO A 508 -20.54 -27.47 -17.44
C PRO A 508 -19.85 -26.60 -18.46
N ALA A 509 -19.31 -27.21 -19.50
CA ALA A 509 -18.63 -26.53 -20.60
C ALA A 509 -19.46 -25.35 -21.13
N LEU A 510 -18.85 -24.17 -21.09
CA LEU A 510 -19.50 -22.93 -21.52
C LEU A 510 -19.40 -22.80 -23.05
N ASP A 511 -20.52 -22.34 -23.67
CA ASP A 511 -20.59 -22.05 -25.11
C ASP A 511 -20.74 -20.54 -25.31
N LYS A 512 -19.99 -19.99 -26.25
CA LYS A 512 -20.05 -18.57 -26.61
C LYS A 512 -21.45 -18.08 -26.96
N ASN A 513 -22.29 -18.94 -27.58
CA ASN A 513 -23.68 -18.60 -27.92
C ASN A 513 -24.59 -18.41 -26.69
N GLY A 514 -24.16 -18.89 -25.52
CA GLY A 514 -24.87 -18.74 -24.25
C GLY A 514 -24.36 -17.58 -23.41
N ALA A 515 -23.33 -16.85 -23.87
CA ALA A 515 -22.80 -15.70 -23.16
C ALA A 515 -23.82 -14.56 -23.05
N SER A 516 -23.84 -13.88 -21.93
CA SER A 516 -24.64 -12.68 -21.72
C SER A 516 -24.08 -11.53 -22.57
N PRO A 517 -24.93 -10.61 -23.07
CA PRO A 517 -24.46 -9.43 -23.79
C PRO A 517 -23.54 -8.59 -22.93
N VAL A 518 -22.46 -8.06 -23.49
CA VAL A 518 -21.51 -7.19 -22.75
C VAL A 518 -22.16 -5.91 -22.20
N SER A 519 -23.29 -5.49 -22.70
CA SER A 519 -24.10 -4.38 -22.15
C SER A 519 -24.69 -4.69 -20.77
N GLU A 520 -24.61 -5.95 -20.32
CA GLU A 520 -25.04 -6.40 -18.98
C GLU A 520 -23.84 -6.66 -18.03
N TYR A 521 -22.64 -6.37 -18.53
CA TYR A 521 -21.40 -6.48 -17.76
C TYR A 521 -21.22 -5.28 -16.83
#